data_c4e3661cab760564c68ca18528fe60d6
#
_entry.id   c4e3661cab760564c68ca18528fe60d6
#
_cell.length_a   1.000
_cell.length_b   1.000
_cell.length_c   1.000
_cell.angle_alpha   90.00
_cell.angle_beta   90.00
_cell.angle_gamma   90.00
#
_symmetry.space_group_name_H-M   'P 1'
#
loop_
_entity.id
_entity.type
_entity.pdbx_description
1 polymer ?
#
loop_
_entity_poly.entity_id
_entity_poly.type
_entity_poly.pdbx_seq_one_letter_code
_entity_poly.pdbx_strand_id
1 'polypeptide(L)'
;FADNASNGIDPPFSWTYTRKKRMADGPLQEFPVEDYAWRLYRHLRAAGLLPGPAQGGDDTLPEYFVTALEISAAAHEAMVAAVAPYIDTSISKTVNVPENYPYEEFQGLYLAAWKSGLKGLATYRPNNVLGSVLSVDSTQAMQPQDFVSSDVNRRIQIKDVPAPVLASLRWPGRPKLAGGNPAWSYMIEYAHGDFCLFVGHVENGKVRPFEVWVNGSEQPRGLGALAKSLSMDMRANDPGWLRLKLDTLAKTVSDDAFDMAFPPHGEKKRMPSVVSAMAQVVRFRVEELGALSDAKTGPVLDAMFSLKEPKTGTDGTMSWTVDVKNPATGDDFVLGLKEITLPDGLTRPYSMWLSGDYPRALDGLCKILSLDMRVMDPAWISMKLRKLLVFPEPLGDFMAYTPGSRKQQNWPSTVSYVARLIMHRYAMLGILNEDGMPLQTMGILDTPER
;
A
#
# COMPACT_ATOMS: atom_id res chain seq x y z
N PHE A 1 4.70 -8.43 -13.65
CA PHE A 1 5.05 -9.17 -14.88
C PHE A 1 4.92 -8.32 -16.17
N ALA A 2 4.27 -7.16 -16.14
CA ALA A 2 3.89 -6.42 -17.35
C ALA A 2 5.07 -6.03 -18.26
N ASP A 3 6.27 -5.85 -17.71
CA ASP A 3 7.42 -5.39 -18.50
C ASP A 3 8.49 -6.47 -18.72
N ASN A 4 8.35 -7.64 -18.11
CA ASN A 4 9.42 -8.65 -18.08
C ASN A 4 9.05 -10.00 -18.66
N ALA A 5 7.77 -10.29 -18.85
CA ALA A 5 7.30 -11.56 -19.36
C ALA A 5 5.96 -11.39 -20.07
N SER A 6 5.58 -12.41 -20.84
CA SER A 6 4.20 -12.55 -21.31
C SER A 6 3.22 -12.53 -20.11
N ASN A 7 1.97 -12.24 -20.36
CA ASN A 7 0.90 -12.24 -19.36
C ASN A 7 0.59 -13.66 -18.83
N GLY A 8 1.56 -14.32 -18.22
CA GLY A 8 1.48 -15.72 -17.82
C GLY A 8 1.61 -16.65 -19.00
N ILE A 9 0.68 -17.62 -19.12
CA ILE A 9 0.59 -18.54 -20.27
C ILE A 9 -0.16 -17.92 -21.46
N ASP A 10 -0.62 -16.68 -21.35
CA ASP A 10 -1.30 -15.98 -22.43
C ASP A 10 -0.27 -15.29 -23.33
N PRO A 11 -0.38 -15.46 -24.66
CA PRO A 11 0.40 -14.66 -25.60
C PRO A 11 0.03 -13.17 -25.46
N PRO A 12 0.93 -12.24 -25.80
CA PRO A 12 0.65 -10.82 -25.73
C PRO A 12 -0.52 -10.46 -26.66
N PHE A 13 -1.35 -9.52 -26.20
CA PHE A 13 -2.46 -9.01 -27.02
C PHE A 13 -1.97 -8.34 -28.31
N SER A 14 -0.89 -7.57 -28.19
CA SER A 14 -0.16 -6.93 -29.26
C SER A 14 1.27 -6.68 -28.77
N TRP A 15 2.20 -6.46 -29.67
CA TRP A 15 3.60 -6.13 -29.32
C TRP A 15 3.71 -4.78 -28.64
N THR A 16 2.84 -3.83 -29.03
CA THR A 16 2.67 -2.52 -28.40
C THR A 16 1.18 -2.23 -28.32
N TYR A 17 0.72 -1.71 -27.19
CA TYR A 17 -0.66 -1.28 -27.00
C TYR A 17 -0.81 -0.26 -25.91
N THR A 18 -1.90 0.50 -25.95
CA THR A 18 -2.25 1.45 -24.91
C THR A 18 -3.30 0.82 -23.98
N ARG A 19 -2.97 0.77 -22.70
CA ARG A 19 -3.90 0.31 -21.67
C ARG A 19 -4.57 1.50 -21.03
N LYS A 20 -5.90 1.56 -21.15
CA LYS A 20 -6.74 2.59 -20.51
C LYS A 20 -7.19 2.10 -19.14
N LYS A 21 -6.88 2.84 -18.10
CA LYS A 21 -7.29 2.53 -16.73
C LYS A 21 -8.06 3.70 -16.14
N ARG A 22 -9.28 3.43 -15.66
CA ARG A 22 -10.03 4.42 -14.89
C ARG A 22 -9.40 4.56 -13.50
N MET A 23 -8.94 5.75 -13.18
CA MET A 23 -8.48 6.07 -11.83
C MET A 23 -9.69 6.31 -10.92
N ALA A 24 -9.54 6.09 -9.62
CA ALA A 24 -10.66 6.12 -8.67
C ALA A 24 -11.47 7.43 -8.68
N ASP A 25 -10.86 8.55 -9.05
CA ASP A 25 -11.45 9.88 -9.00
C ASP A 25 -11.18 10.74 -10.25
N GLY A 26 -10.97 10.12 -11.42
CA GLY A 26 -10.56 10.91 -12.58
C GLY A 26 -10.87 10.30 -13.94
N PRO A 27 -10.50 11.01 -15.02
CA PRO A 27 -10.64 10.53 -16.39
C PRO A 27 -9.80 9.26 -16.60
N LEU A 28 -10.13 8.53 -17.67
CA LEU A 28 -9.34 7.39 -18.14
C LEU A 28 -7.89 7.83 -18.36
N GLN A 29 -6.96 7.18 -17.69
CA GLN A 29 -5.53 7.39 -17.90
C GLN A 29 -5.01 6.33 -18.84
N GLU A 30 -4.22 6.74 -19.83
CA GLU A 30 -3.62 5.89 -20.84
C GLU A 30 -2.18 5.53 -20.46
N PHE A 31 -1.84 4.26 -20.57
CA PHE A 31 -0.52 3.72 -20.28
C PHE A 31 -0.04 2.97 -21.52
N PRO A 32 1.04 3.41 -22.17
CA PRO A 32 1.67 2.63 -23.23
C PRO A 32 2.32 1.38 -22.63
N VAL A 33 2.13 0.25 -23.25
CA VAL A 33 2.71 -1.04 -22.86
C VAL A 33 3.39 -1.64 -24.07
N GLU A 34 4.59 -2.17 -23.88
CA GLU A 34 5.39 -2.85 -24.88
C GLU A 34 5.77 -4.24 -24.37
N ASP A 35 5.61 -5.26 -25.23
CA ASP A 35 5.99 -6.63 -24.87
C ASP A 35 7.52 -6.75 -24.70
N TYR A 36 7.93 -7.43 -23.62
CA TYR A 36 9.35 -7.54 -23.29
C TYR A 36 10.14 -8.37 -24.31
N ALA A 37 9.59 -9.49 -24.78
CA ALA A 37 10.29 -10.37 -25.72
C ALA A 37 10.49 -9.66 -27.06
N TRP A 38 9.49 -8.91 -27.53
CA TRP A 38 9.59 -8.10 -28.73
C TRP A 38 10.62 -6.97 -28.58
N ARG A 39 10.61 -6.27 -27.46
CA ARG A 39 11.59 -5.23 -27.15
C ARG A 39 13.01 -5.78 -27.07
N LEU A 40 13.19 -6.93 -26.41
CA LEU A 40 14.48 -7.63 -26.33
C LEU A 40 14.96 -8.10 -27.71
N TYR A 41 14.08 -8.68 -28.51
CA TYR A 41 14.40 -9.13 -29.88
C TYR A 41 14.90 -7.97 -30.75
N ARG A 42 14.20 -6.82 -30.71
CA ARG A 42 14.63 -5.62 -31.44
C ARG A 42 15.98 -5.10 -30.95
N HIS A 43 16.19 -5.10 -29.65
CA HIS A 43 17.47 -4.67 -29.06
C HIS A 43 18.61 -5.58 -29.50
N LEU A 44 18.46 -6.90 -29.40
CA LEU A 44 19.47 -7.88 -29.81
C LEU A 44 19.74 -7.81 -31.31
N ARG A 45 18.72 -7.58 -32.12
CA ARG A 45 18.85 -7.39 -33.56
C ARG A 45 19.62 -6.13 -33.91
N ALA A 46 19.29 -5.01 -33.26
CA ALA A 46 20.00 -3.75 -33.44
C ALA A 46 21.47 -3.82 -33.01
N ALA A 47 21.75 -4.63 -31.98
CA ALA A 47 23.12 -4.91 -31.53
C ALA A 47 23.89 -5.91 -32.43
N GLY A 48 23.28 -6.44 -33.49
CA GLY A 48 23.88 -7.44 -34.38
C GLY A 48 24.09 -8.83 -33.76
N LEU A 49 23.41 -9.11 -32.62
CA LEU A 49 23.53 -10.37 -31.89
C LEU A 49 22.58 -11.46 -32.43
N LEU A 50 21.61 -11.10 -33.26
CA LEU A 50 20.73 -12.04 -33.95
C LEU A 50 20.93 -11.95 -35.45
N PRO A 51 20.89 -13.10 -36.20
CA PRO A 51 20.97 -13.09 -37.62
C PRO A 51 19.80 -12.28 -38.20
N GLY A 52 20.11 -11.25 -38.95
CA GLY A 52 19.13 -10.50 -39.72
C GLY A 52 18.64 -11.29 -40.92
N PRO A 53 17.48 -11.00 -41.52
CA PRO A 53 17.15 -11.52 -42.83
C PRO A 53 18.24 -11.09 -43.80
N ALA A 54 18.72 -12.03 -44.58
CA ALA A 54 19.64 -11.77 -45.68
C ALA A 54 18.95 -10.80 -46.64
N GLN A 55 19.44 -9.56 -46.70
CA GLN A 55 19.10 -8.52 -47.66
C GLN A 55 17.60 -8.27 -47.94
N GLY A 56 17.06 -7.26 -47.27
CA GLY A 56 15.75 -6.67 -47.57
C GLY A 56 15.17 -6.01 -46.35
N GLY A 57 15.01 -4.70 -46.38
CA GLY A 57 14.53 -3.88 -45.29
C GLY A 57 13.04 -4.12 -44.99
N ASP A 58 12.73 -5.24 -44.42
CA ASP A 58 11.40 -5.50 -43.88
C ASP A 58 11.50 -5.90 -42.40
N ASP A 59 10.75 -5.19 -41.56
CA ASP A 59 10.65 -5.41 -40.13
C ASP A 59 9.79 -6.66 -39.78
N THR A 60 9.82 -7.68 -40.66
CA THR A 60 9.07 -8.92 -40.43
C THR A 60 9.64 -9.67 -39.24
N LEU A 61 8.78 -9.87 -38.23
CA LEU A 61 9.07 -10.72 -37.10
C LEU A 61 9.13 -12.20 -37.55
N PRO A 62 9.95 -13.04 -36.91
CA PRO A 62 9.92 -14.48 -37.16
C PRO A 62 8.51 -15.06 -36.92
N GLU A 63 8.17 -16.13 -37.64
CA GLU A 63 6.86 -16.79 -37.59
C GLU A 63 6.42 -17.23 -36.16
N TYR A 64 7.37 -17.42 -35.25
CA TYR A 64 7.07 -17.79 -33.88
C TYR A 64 6.67 -16.59 -33.00
N PHE A 65 6.75 -15.36 -33.51
CA PHE A 65 6.19 -14.18 -32.85
C PHE A 65 4.71 -14.07 -33.22
N VAL A 66 3.85 -14.62 -32.37
CA VAL A 66 2.39 -14.67 -32.58
C VAL A 66 1.69 -13.96 -31.44
N THR A 67 0.77 -13.07 -31.75
CA THR A 67 -0.06 -12.39 -30.75
C THR A 67 -1.32 -13.18 -30.42
N ALA A 68 -1.98 -12.84 -29.30
CA ALA A 68 -3.23 -13.50 -28.92
C ALA A 68 -4.36 -13.34 -29.95
N LEU A 69 -4.33 -12.28 -30.76
CA LEU A 69 -5.33 -12.04 -31.81
C LEU A 69 -5.09 -12.85 -33.08
N GLU A 70 -3.86 -13.32 -33.29
CA GLU A 70 -3.48 -14.16 -34.44
C GLU A 70 -3.72 -15.65 -34.16
N ILE A 71 -3.89 -16.03 -32.89
CA ILE A 71 -4.19 -17.41 -32.51
C ILE A 71 -5.71 -17.61 -32.55
N SER A 72 -6.16 -18.66 -33.23
CA SER A 72 -7.59 -18.97 -33.32
C SER A 72 -8.20 -19.33 -31.97
N ALA A 73 -9.50 -19.05 -31.79
CA ALA A 73 -10.25 -19.41 -30.58
C ALA A 73 -10.18 -20.94 -30.32
N ALA A 74 -10.23 -21.75 -31.35
CA ALA A 74 -10.12 -23.21 -31.25
C ALA A 74 -8.73 -23.65 -30.77
N ALA A 75 -7.65 -22.97 -31.18
CA ALA A 75 -6.30 -23.27 -30.73
C ALA A 75 -6.11 -22.90 -29.24
N HIS A 76 -6.69 -21.80 -28.79
CA HIS A 76 -6.74 -21.44 -27.36
C HIS A 76 -7.47 -22.51 -26.54
N GLU A 77 -8.63 -22.97 -27.00
CA GLU A 77 -9.41 -24.02 -26.34
C GLU A 77 -8.62 -25.34 -26.27
N ALA A 78 -8.05 -25.78 -27.38
CA ALA A 78 -7.29 -27.04 -27.48
C ALA A 78 -6.10 -27.05 -26.50
N MET A 79 -5.39 -25.92 -26.36
CA MET A 79 -4.29 -25.79 -25.40
C MET A 79 -4.76 -25.95 -23.96
N VAL A 80 -5.86 -25.29 -23.60
CA VAL A 80 -6.42 -25.38 -22.25
C VAL A 80 -6.95 -26.80 -21.99
N ALA A 81 -7.61 -27.41 -22.96
CA ALA A 81 -8.11 -28.79 -22.86
C ALA A 81 -6.99 -29.82 -22.65
N ALA A 82 -5.84 -29.61 -23.30
CA ALA A 82 -4.68 -30.47 -23.14
C ALA A 82 -4.05 -30.37 -21.74
N VAL A 83 -4.12 -29.23 -21.09
CA VAL A 83 -3.52 -28.97 -19.75
C VAL A 83 -4.49 -29.26 -18.61
N ALA A 84 -5.80 -29.05 -18.81
CA ALA A 84 -6.83 -29.18 -17.78
C ALA A 84 -6.83 -30.50 -16.99
N PRO A 85 -6.56 -31.68 -17.59
CA PRO A 85 -6.52 -32.95 -16.85
C PRO A 85 -5.44 -33.02 -15.78
N TYR A 86 -4.41 -32.18 -15.87
CA TYR A 86 -3.26 -32.16 -14.97
C TYR A 86 -3.36 -31.06 -13.90
N ILE A 87 -4.49 -30.33 -13.83
CA ILE A 87 -4.71 -29.23 -12.92
C ILE A 87 -5.94 -29.54 -12.05
N ASP A 88 -5.78 -29.57 -10.74
CA ASP A 88 -6.87 -29.87 -9.80
C ASP A 88 -7.97 -28.79 -9.76
N THR A 89 -7.58 -27.51 -9.91
CA THR A 89 -8.49 -26.38 -9.99
C THR A 89 -8.92 -26.08 -11.41
N SER A 90 -9.77 -25.08 -11.60
CA SER A 90 -10.10 -24.62 -12.95
C SER A 90 -8.99 -23.70 -13.49
N ILE A 91 -8.79 -23.74 -14.79
CA ILE A 91 -7.90 -22.82 -15.50
C ILE A 91 -8.72 -21.60 -15.89
N SER A 92 -8.26 -20.41 -15.49
CA SER A 92 -8.83 -19.15 -15.94
C SER A 92 -8.17 -18.75 -17.25
N LYS A 93 -8.87 -18.94 -18.36
CA LYS A 93 -8.42 -18.56 -19.71
C LYS A 93 -9.42 -17.62 -20.35
N THR A 94 -8.95 -16.48 -20.83
CA THR A 94 -9.72 -15.57 -21.67
C THR A 94 -9.37 -15.82 -23.15
N VAL A 95 -10.36 -16.22 -23.92
CA VAL A 95 -10.23 -16.35 -25.38
C VAL A 95 -10.58 -15.03 -26.02
N ASN A 96 -9.64 -14.46 -26.78
CA ASN A 96 -9.88 -13.23 -27.52
C ASN A 96 -10.57 -13.56 -28.85
N VAL A 97 -11.69 -12.92 -29.12
CA VAL A 97 -12.41 -13.07 -30.37
C VAL A 97 -12.51 -11.72 -31.09
N PRO A 98 -12.45 -11.67 -32.42
CA PRO A 98 -12.61 -10.43 -33.17
C PRO A 98 -13.96 -9.74 -32.93
N GLU A 99 -14.05 -8.44 -33.21
CA GLU A 99 -15.28 -7.66 -33.05
C GLU A 99 -16.42 -8.23 -33.89
N ASN A 100 -16.11 -8.73 -35.09
CA ASN A 100 -17.06 -9.31 -36.04
C ASN A 100 -17.20 -10.83 -35.94
N TYR A 101 -16.80 -11.44 -34.79
CA TYR A 101 -16.86 -12.89 -34.60
C TYR A 101 -18.30 -13.40 -34.71
N PRO A 102 -18.59 -14.41 -35.58
CA PRO A 102 -19.94 -14.90 -35.81
C PRO A 102 -20.58 -15.48 -34.55
N TYR A 103 -21.86 -15.19 -34.34
CA TYR A 103 -22.55 -15.63 -33.12
C TYR A 103 -22.67 -17.16 -33.02
N GLU A 104 -22.85 -17.85 -34.13
CA GLU A 104 -22.89 -19.32 -34.13
C GLU A 104 -21.57 -19.96 -33.72
N GLU A 105 -20.46 -19.39 -34.17
CA GLU A 105 -19.13 -19.83 -33.75
C GLU A 105 -18.87 -19.52 -32.29
N PHE A 106 -19.38 -18.38 -31.79
CA PHE A 106 -19.30 -18.01 -30.38
C PHE A 106 -20.05 -19.00 -29.49
N GLN A 107 -21.27 -19.43 -29.87
CA GLN A 107 -22.00 -20.48 -29.17
C GLN A 107 -21.26 -21.81 -29.22
N GLY A 108 -20.71 -22.15 -30.39
CA GLY A 108 -19.90 -23.34 -30.61
C GLY A 108 -18.70 -23.45 -29.68
N LEU A 109 -18.04 -22.31 -29.39
CA LEU A 109 -16.87 -22.26 -28.53
C LEU A 109 -17.15 -22.72 -27.10
N TYR A 110 -18.25 -22.27 -26.49
CA TYR A 110 -18.61 -22.70 -25.13
C TYR A 110 -19.05 -24.17 -25.08
N LEU A 111 -19.74 -24.62 -26.10
CA LEU A 111 -20.14 -26.02 -26.22
C LEU A 111 -18.94 -26.95 -26.42
N ALA A 112 -17.96 -26.54 -27.20
CA ALA A 112 -16.72 -27.27 -27.41
C ALA A 112 -15.91 -27.34 -26.12
N ALA A 113 -15.74 -26.22 -25.42
CA ALA A 113 -15.07 -26.15 -24.12
C ALA A 113 -15.69 -27.10 -23.09
N TRP A 114 -17.03 -27.15 -23.00
CA TRP A 114 -17.73 -28.08 -22.13
C TRP A 114 -17.50 -29.54 -22.53
N LYS A 115 -17.56 -29.86 -23.80
CA LYS A 115 -17.30 -31.22 -24.32
C LYS A 115 -15.86 -31.67 -24.08
N SER A 116 -14.90 -30.73 -24.09
CA SER A 116 -13.51 -30.95 -23.78
C SER A 116 -13.22 -31.07 -22.28
N GLY A 117 -14.26 -31.02 -21.44
CA GLY A 117 -14.14 -31.18 -19.97
C GLY A 117 -13.60 -29.96 -19.25
N LEU A 118 -13.61 -28.78 -19.86
CA LEU A 118 -13.17 -27.56 -19.22
C LEU A 118 -14.21 -27.11 -18.14
N LYS A 119 -13.71 -26.67 -16.99
CA LYS A 119 -14.51 -26.21 -15.86
C LYS A 119 -14.99 -24.75 -16.02
N GLY A 120 -14.41 -24.01 -16.96
CA GLY A 120 -14.78 -22.62 -17.24
C GLY A 120 -14.03 -22.07 -18.45
N LEU A 121 -14.63 -21.06 -19.08
CA LEU A 121 -14.06 -20.31 -20.19
C LEU A 121 -14.56 -18.87 -20.09
N ALA A 122 -13.69 -17.89 -20.34
CA ALA A 122 -14.06 -16.49 -20.50
C ALA A 122 -13.73 -16.06 -21.93
N THR A 123 -14.49 -15.11 -22.46
CA THR A 123 -14.23 -14.53 -23.77
C THR A 123 -14.10 -13.02 -23.66
N TYR A 124 -13.20 -12.45 -24.44
CA TYR A 124 -13.07 -11.02 -24.62
C TYR A 124 -13.33 -10.66 -26.08
N ARG A 125 -14.26 -9.74 -26.29
CA ARG A 125 -14.60 -9.16 -27.58
C ARG A 125 -14.44 -7.64 -27.47
N PRO A 126 -13.63 -7.00 -28.33
CA PRO A 126 -13.56 -5.53 -28.37
C PRO A 126 -14.93 -4.94 -28.60
N ASN A 127 -15.27 -3.84 -27.92
CA ASN A 127 -16.57 -3.17 -28.01
C ASN A 127 -16.36 -1.67 -28.17
N ASN A 128 -16.86 -1.12 -29.28
CA ASN A 128 -16.77 0.31 -29.59
C ASN A 128 -17.72 1.17 -28.75
N VAL A 129 -18.76 0.60 -28.12
CA VAL A 129 -19.74 1.34 -27.31
C VAL A 129 -19.23 1.65 -25.92
N LEU A 130 -18.52 0.70 -25.29
CA LEU A 130 -17.94 0.87 -23.96
C LEU A 130 -16.46 1.34 -23.99
N GLY A 131 -15.90 1.48 -25.19
CA GLY A 131 -14.49 1.73 -25.41
C GLY A 131 -13.63 0.49 -25.16
N SER A 132 -12.59 0.29 -25.97
CA SER A 132 -11.62 -0.78 -25.75
C SER A 132 -10.76 -0.46 -24.56
N VAL A 133 -10.59 -1.41 -23.62
CA VAL A 133 -9.65 -1.30 -22.51
C VAL A 133 -8.19 -1.33 -23.02
N LEU A 134 -7.99 -1.96 -24.20
CA LEU A 134 -6.73 -2.08 -24.90
C LEU A 134 -6.89 -1.52 -26.31
N SER A 135 -6.05 -0.61 -26.74
CA SER A 135 -6.03 -0.06 -28.09
C SER A 135 -4.61 -0.17 -28.66
N VAL A 136 -4.55 -0.53 -29.95
CA VAL A 136 -3.29 -0.56 -30.69
C VAL A 136 -3.20 0.73 -31.49
N ASP A 137 -2.29 1.61 -31.10
CA ASP A 137 -1.96 2.83 -31.85
C ASP A 137 -0.72 2.56 -32.68
N SER A 138 -0.86 2.69 -33.98
CA SER A 138 0.18 2.32 -34.97
C SER A 138 1.34 3.31 -35.09
N THR A 139 1.52 4.28 -34.17
CA THR A 139 2.45 5.40 -34.45
C THR A 139 3.33 5.91 -33.30
N GLN A 140 3.41 5.26 -32.14
CA GLN A 140 4.39 5.68 -31.13
C GLN A 140 5.25 4.49 -30.67
N ALA A 141 6.38 4.29 -31.34
CA ALA A 141 7.46 3.50 -30.77
C ALA A 141 7.99 4.24 -29.52
N MET A 142 7.81 3.65 -28.34
CA MET A 142 8.47 4.14 -27.13
C MET A 142 9.98 4.14 -27.35
N GLN A 143 10.64 5.21 -26.95
CA GLN A 143 12.11 5.27 -26.92
C GLN A 143 12.64 4.07 -26.11
N PRO A 144 13.72 3.43 -26.51
CA PRO A 144 14.32 2.32 -25.78
C PRO A 144 14.66 2.78 -24.36
N GLN A 145 14.05 2.16 -23.37
CA GLN A 145 14.54 2.34 -21.99
C GLN A 145 15.87 1.58 -21.89
N ASP A 146 16.88 2.30 -21.42
CA ASP A 146 18.19 1.74 -21.18
C ASP A 146 18.07 0.52 -20.24
N PHE A 147 18.45 -0.67 -20.72
CA PHE A 147 18.51 -1.90 -19.93
C PHE A 147 19.65 -1.89 -18.90
N VAL A 148 20.44 -0.85 -18.87
CA VAL A 148 21.64 -0.76 -18.05
C VAL A 148 21.51 0.39 -17.06
N SER A 149 20.68 0.20 -16.04
CA SER A 149 20.95 0.85 -14.76
C SER A 149 21.40 -0.22 -13.79
N SER A 150 22.69 -0.45 -13.73
CA SER A 150 23.35 -1.42 -12.86
C SER A 150 23.66 -0.87 -11.48
N ASP A 151 23.03 0.21 -11.04
CA ASP A 151 23.20 0.69 -9.69
C ASP A 151 22.45 -0.23 -8.71
N VAL A 152 23.19 -1.13 -8.06
CA VAL A 152 22.68 -2.07 -7.05
C VAL A 152 22.10 -1.35 -5.82
N ASN A 153 22.43 -0.08 -5.63
CA ASN A 153 21.95 0.75 -4.52
C ASN A 153 20.80 1.69 -4.91
N ARG A 154 20.16 1.45 -6.06
CA ARG A 154 19.12 2.31 -6.57
C ARG A 154 17.96 2.51 -5.59
N ARG A 155 17.62 3.77 -5.38
CA ARG A 155 16.43 4.22 -4.65
C ARG A 155 15.50 5.01 -5.56
N ILE A 156 14.22 5.06 -5.20
CA ILE A 156 13.28 5.96 -5.88
C ILE A 156 13.76 7.40 -5.67
N GLN A 157 13.80 8.17 -6.75
CA GLN A 157 14.10 9.59 -6.70
C GLN A 157 12.82 10.39 -6.94
N ILE A 158 12.59 11.39 -6.12
CA ILE A 158 11.52 12.37 -6.29
C ILE A 158 12.12 13.62 -6.89
N LYS A 159 11.51 14.15 -7.95
CA LYS A 159 11.96 15.38 -8.61
C LYS A 159 11.38 16.65 -7.97
N ASP A 160 10.13 16.55 -7.51
CA ASP A 160 9.39 17.67 -6.93
C ASP A 160 8.91 17.32 -5.52
N VAL A 161 9.21 18.19 -4.57
CA VAL A 161 8.69 18.12 -3.20
C VAL A 161 7.98 19.43 -2.88
N PRO A 162 6.92 19.41 -2.05
CA PRO A 162 6.29 20.63 -1.60
C PRO A 162 7.29 21.48 -0.82
N ALA A 163 7.20 22.80 -0.98
CA ALA A 163 7.95 23.71 -0.13
C ALA A 163 7.54 23.48 1.33
N PRO A 164 8.48 23.54 2.28
CA PRO A 164 8.14 23.44 3.70
C PRO A 164 7.15 24.55 4.04
N VAL A 165 5.95 24.20 4.43
CA VAL A 165 4.96 25.17 4.91
C VAL A 165 5.29 25.44 6.36
N LEU A 166 5.70 26.67 6.66
CA LEU A 166 5.83 27.19 8.03
C LEU A 166 4.45 27.36 8.65
N ALA A 167 3.76 26.26 8.91
CA ALA A 167 2.52 26.25 9.65
C ALA A 167 2.81 25.66 11.02
N SER A 168 2.68 26.48 12.05
CA SER A 168 2.73 26.01 13.43
C SER A 168 1.54 25.09 13.70
N LEU A 169 1.70 23.79 13.50
CA LEU A 169 0.78 22.80 14.00
C LEU A 169 0.93 22.75 15.52
N ARG A 170 0.07 23.46 16.23
CA ARG A 170 -0.01 23.36 17.67
C ARG A 170 -0.61 22.02 18.04
N TRP A 171 0.18 21.22 18.74
CA TRP A 171 -0.25 19.94 19.25
C TRP A 171 -0.84 20.11 20.65
N PRO A 172 -2.16 20.21 20.80
CA PRO A 172 -2.75 20.42 22.11
C PRO A 172 -2.48 19.20 23.01
N GLY A 173 -2.05 19.46 24.23
CA GLY A 173 -2.00 18.45 25.28
C GLY A 173 -3.41 17.91 25.58
N ARG A 174 -3.46 16.72 26.20
CA ARG A 174 -4.73 16.17 26.65
C ARG A 174 -5.37 17.08 27.72
N PRO A 175 -6.63 17.49 27.58
CA PRO A 175 -7.31 18.25 28.62
C PRO A 175 -7.37 17.46 29.93
N LYS A 176 -7.10 18.12 31.03
CA LYS A 176 -7.21 17.55 32.37
C LYS A 176 -8.43 18.18 33.06
N LEU A 177 -9.60 17.68 32.72
CA LEU A 177 -10.84 18.14 33.31
C LEU A 177 -11.14 17.38 34.61
N ALA A 178 -11.40 18.07 35.72
CA ALA A 178 -11.73 17.44 36.99
C ALA A 178 -12.99 16.57 36.93
N GLY A 179 -13.96 16.94 36.08
CA GLY A 179 -15.18 16.18 35.81
C GLY A 179 -15.04 15.06 34.77
N GLY A 180 -13.82 14.78 34.29
CA GLY A 180 -13.56 13.82 33.23
C GLY A 180 -13.70 14.42 31.82
N ASN A 181 -13.24 13.69 30.83
CA ASN A 181 -13.37 14.05 29.41
C ASN A 181 -14.52 13.24 28.80
N PRO A 182 -15.44 13.85 28.02
CA PRO A 182 -16.53 13.12 27.39
C PRO A 182 -15.99 12.15 26.35
N ALA A 183 -16.55 10.93 26.29
CA ALA A 183 -16.20 9.92 25.33
C ALA A 183 -17.40 9.02 25.00
N TRP A 184 -17.42 8.50 23.77
CA TRP A 184 -18.34 7.45 23.33
C TRP A 184 -17.64 6.11 23.43
N SER A 185 -18.31 5.12 24.01
CA SER A 185 -17.81 3.75 24.18
C SER A 185 -18.54 2.79 23.24
N TYR A 186 -17.80 1.90 22.61
CA TYR A 186 -18.31 0.86 21.73
C TYR A 186 -17.68 -0.47 22.11
N MET A 187 -18.54 -1.51 22.34
CA MET A 187 -18.04 -2.87 22.45
C MET A 187 -17.80 -3.45 21.05
N ILE A 188 -16.64 -4.04 20.85
CA ILE A 188 -16.28 -4.75 19.63
C ILE A 188 -16.02 -6.20 20.00
N GLU A 189 -16.90 -7.07 19.54
CA GLU A 189 -16.74 -8.52 19.62
C GLU A 189 -16.03 -9.01 18.36
N TYR A 190 -14.98 -9.80 18.51
CA TYR A 190 -14.22 -10.38 17.42
C TYR A 190 -13.86 -11.84 17.69
N ALA A 191 -13.12 -12.51 16.80
CA ALA A 191 -12.90 -13.95 16.85
C ALA A 191 -12.21 -14.47 18.13
N HIS A 192 -11.46 -13.61 18.83
CA HIS A 192 -10.66 -13.99 19.99
C HIS A 192 -11.09 -13.30 21.30
N GLY A 193 -12.28 -12.72 21.35
CA GLY A 193 -12.81 -12.06 22.54
C GLY A 193 -13.48 -10.74 22.26
N ASP A 194 -13.50 -9.86 23.24
CA ASP A 194 -14.08 -8.53 23.13
C ASP A 194 -13.16 -7.43 23.70
N PHE A 195 -13.38 -6.23 23.24
CA PHE A 195 -12.73 -5.04 23.81
C PHE A 195 -13.61 -3.81 23.67
N CYS A 196 -13.40 -2.83 24.53
CA CYS A 196 -14.07 -1.56 24.44
C CYS A 196 -13.22 -0.53 23.69
N LEU A 197 -13.84 0.10 22.71
CA LEU A 197 -13.28 1.23 21.96
C LEU A 197 -13.91 2.52 22.48
N PHE A 198 -13.07 3.48 22.87
CA PHE A 198 -13.49 4.81 23.32
C PHE A 198 -13.06 5.87 22.31
N VAL A 199 -14.00 6.75 21.95
CA VAL A 199 -13.73 7.91 21.09
C VAL A 199 -14.04 9.16 21.90
N GLY A 200 -12.99 9.81 22.39
CA GLY A 200 -13.09 11.04 23.18
C GLY A 200 -13.17 12.26 22.30
N HIS A 201 -13.88 13.26 22.78
CA HIS A 201 -14.01 14.56 22.11
C HIS A 201 -13.81 15.72 23.07
N VAL A 202 -13.57 16.88 22.51
CA VAL A 202 -13.47 18.14 23.25
C VAL A 202 -14.46 19.14 22.67
N GLU A 203 -15.03 19.95 23.58
CA GLU A 203 -15.96 21.03 23.24
C GLU A 203 -15.24 22.36 23.50
N ASN A 204 -14.91 23.05 22.41
CA ASN A 204 -14.36 24.41 22.50
C ASN A 204 -14.95 25.23 21.34
N GLY A 205 -16.24 25.59 21.51
CA GLY A 205 -17.04 26.25 20.47
C GLY A 205 -17.47 25.31 19.31
N LYS A 206 -16.72 24.26 19.04
CA LYS A 206 -17.07 23.14 18.14
C LYS A 206 -16.65 21.84 18.79
N VAL A 207 -17.49 20.80 18.63
CA VAL A 207 -17.16 19.45 19.08
C VAL A 207 -16.13 18.86 18.12
N ARG A 208 -15.02 18.34 18.64
CA ARG A 208 -13.94 17.75 17.84
C ARG A 208 -13.48 16.43 18.44
N PRO A 209 -13.20 15.41 17.62
CA PRO A 209 -12.56 14.19 18.08
C PRO A 209 -11.16 14.52 18.59
N PHE A 210 -10.74 13.89 19.67
CA PHE A 210 -9.50 14.23 20.33
C PHE A 210 -8.63 13.04 20.65
N GLU A 211 -9.25 11.91 20.99
CA GLU A 211 -8.53 10.69 21.37
C GLU A 211 -9.32 9.43 21.09
N VAL A 212 -8.60 8.36 20.85
CA VAL A 212 -9.10 7.00 20.72
C VAL A 212 -8.35 6.11 21.70
N TRP A 213 -9.08 5.26 22.40
CA TRP A 213 -8.52 4.26 23.29
C TRP A 213 -9.18 2.93 23.06
N VAL A 214 -8.44 1.88 23.33
CA VAL A 214 -8.93 0.52 23.42
C VAL A 214 -8.61 0.00 24.82
N ASN A 215 -9.53 -0.74 25.41
CA ASN A 215 -9.36 -1.36 26.72
C ASN A 215 -10.13 -2.69 26.78
N GLY A 216 -9.53 -3.66 27.42
CA GLY A 216 -10.05 -5.01 27.58
C GLY A 216 -8.91 -5.98 27.77
N SER A 217 -9.12 -7.05 28.55
CA SER A 217 -8.11 -8.09 28.77
C SER A 217 -7.78 -8.84 27.49
N GLU A 218 -8.72 -8.88 26.54
CA GLU A 218 -8.66 -9.61 25.28
C GLU A 218 -8.40 -8.69 24.07
N GLN A 219 -8.05 -7.42 24.33
CA GLN A 219 -7.72 -6.51 23.23
C GLN A 219 -6.54 -7.04 22.40
N PRO A 220 -6.61 -6.97 21.05
CA PRO A 220 -5.50 -7.38 20.20
C PRO A 220 -4.22 -6.61 20.50
N ARG A 221 -3.11 -7.33 20.65
CA ARG A 221 -1.80 -6.72 20.87
C ARG A 221 -1.47 -5.74 19.74
N GLY A 222 -0.87 -4.60 20.09
CA GLY A 222 -0.55 -3.53 19.16
C GLY A 222 -1.70 -2.59 18.82
N LEU A 223 -2.97 -2.96 19.07
CA LEU A 223 -4.12 -2.11 18.74
C LEU A 223 -4.12 -0.81 19.56
N GLY A 224 -3.69 -0.86 20.82
CA GLY A 224 -3.52 0.32 21.65
C GLY A 224 -2.49 1.31 21.12
N ALA A 225 -1.40 0.82 20.52
CA ALA A 225 -0.40 1.67 19.87
C ALA A 225 -0.96 2.38 18.64
N LEU A 226 -1.75 1.65 17.84
CA LEU A 226 -2.48 2.22 16.70
C LEU A 226 -3.47 3.31 17.16
N ALA A 227 -4.27 3.04 18.19
CA ALA A 227 -5.20 4.01 18.78
C ALA A 227 -4.47 5.26 19.31
N LYS A 228 -3.31 5.08 19.96
CA LYS A 228 -2.48 6.19 20.44
C LYS A 228 -1.95 7.04 19.28
N SER A 229 -1.47 6.43 18.19
CA SER A 229 -1.04 7.16 17.00
C SER A 229 -2.19 7.92 16.35
N LEU A 230 -3.37 7.29 16.21
CA LEU A 230 -4.57 7.93 15.65
C LEU A 230 -5.07 9.09 16.51
N SER A 231 -4.97 8.99 17.85
CA SER A 231 -5.26 10.12 18.76
C SER A 231 -4.39 11.33 18.46
N MET A 232 -3.14 11.11 18.09
CA MET A 232 -2.25 12.19 17.70
C MET A 232 -2.71 12.83 16.37
N ASP A 233 -3.19 12.04 15.42
CA ASP A 233 -3.73 12.54 14.15
C ASP A 233 -5.00 13.39 14.36
N MET A 234 -5.88 12.99 15.29
CA MET A 234 -7.06 13.78 15.65
C MET A 234 -6.70 15.18 16.20
N ARG A 235 -5.61 15.25 16.98
CA ARG A 235 -5.13 16.51 17.58
C ARG A 235 -4.48 17.45 16.56
N ALA A 236 -4.06 16.95 15.40
CA ALA A 236 -3.51 17.77 14.33
C ALA A 236 -4.52 18.78 13.76
N ASN A 237 -5.82 18.57 14.03
CA ASN A 237 -6.91 19.42 13.56
C ASN A 237 -6.90 19.61 12.03
N ASP A 238 -6.54 18.55 11.32
CA ASP A 238 -6.60 18.43 9.85
C ASP A 238 -7.63 17.34 9.49
N PRO A 239 -8.89 17.72 9.18
CA PRO A 239 -9.97 16.77 8.89
C PRO A 239 -9.69 15.90 7.65
N GLY A 240 -8.99 16.44 6.65
CA GLY A 240 -8.60 15.70 5.44
C GLY A 240 -7.54 14.66 5.73
N TRP A 241 -6.55 15.01 6.54
CA TRP A 241 -5.54 14.08 7.04
C TRP A 241 -6.15 12.93 7.86
N LEU A 242 -7.04 13.26 8.80
CA LEU A 242 -7.72 12.25 9.60
C LEU A 242 -8.55 11.30 8.72
N ARG A 243 -9.25 11.84 7.72
CA ARG A 243 -9.98 11.03 6.73
C ARG A 243 -9.06 10.08 5.98
N LEU A 244 -7.92 10.56 5.47
CA LEU A 244 -6.93 9.73 4.77
C LEU A 244 -6.45 8.57 5.64
N LYS A 245 -6.19 8.82 6.93
CA LYS A 245 -5.78 7.79 7.90
C LYS A 245 -6.89 6.75 8.11
N LEU A 246 -8.09 7.19 8.38
CA LEU A 246 -9.24 6.30 8.62
C LEU A 246 -9.58 5.47 7.37
N ASP A 247 -9.57 6.07 6.17
CA ASP A 247 -9.79 5.36 4.90
C ASP A 247 -8.70 4.33 4.61
N THR A 248 -7.46 4.61 5.00
CA THR A 248 -6.34 3.67 4.86
C THR A 248 -6.49 2.49 5.80
N LEU A 249 -6.84 2.73 7.06
CA LEU A 249 -7.06 1.70 8.06
C LEU A 249 -8.30 0.85 7.75
N ALA A 250 -9.39 1.45 7.30
CA ALA A 250 -10.63 0.74 6.94
C ALA A 250 -10.42 -0.32 5.84
N LYS A 251 -9.39 -0.18 5.03
CA LYS A 251 -9.00 -1.12 3.96
C LYS A 251 -7.98 -2.17 4.42
N THR A 252 -7.67 -2.24 5.72
CA THR A 252 -6.74 -3.24 6.22
C THR A 252 -7.42 -4.59 6.30
N VAL A 253 -6.86 -5.55 5.60
CA VAL A 253 -7.32 -6.95 5.57
C VAL A 253 -6.34 -7.78 6.40
N SER A 254 -6.85 -8.73 7.15
CA SER A 254 -6.09 -9.70 7.92
C SER A 254 -6.80 -11.06 7.87
N ASP A 255 -6.19 -12.08 8.44
CA ASP A 255 -6.75 -13.43 8.62
C ASP A 255 -7.84 -13.52 9.70
N ASP A 256 -8.06 -12.44 10.46
CA ASP A 256 -9.03 -12.31 11.55
C ASP A 256 -10.36 -11.65 11.15
N ALA A 257 -10.82 -11.83 9.91
CA ALA A 257 -12.09 -11.26 9.44
C ALA A 257 -13.30 -11.85 10.20
N PHE A 258 -14.21 -10.97 10.67
CA PHE A 258 -15.35 -11.32 11.51
C PHE A 258 -16.59 -10.48 11.23
N ASP A 259 -17.75 -10.90 11.75
CA ASP A 259 -18.97 -10.15 11.67
C ASP A 259 -19.26 -9.47 13.02
N MET A 260 -19.55 -8.17 13.00
CA MET A 260 -19.91 -7.42 14.21
C MET A 260 -21.20 -6.62 14.02
N ALA A 261 -21.86 -6.31 15.12
CA ALA A 261 -22.94 -5.32 15.15
C ALA A 261 -22.36 -3.92 14.94
N PHE A 262 -22.75 -3.25 13.85
CA PHE A 262 -22.21 -1.94 13.48
C PHE A 262 -23.13 -0.80 13.92
N PRO A 263 -22.61 0.30 14.48
CA PRO A 263 -23.43 1.45 14.87
C PRO A 263 -24.05 2.15 13.64
N PRO A 264 -25.22 2.88 13.79
CA PRO A 264 -25.93 3.09 15.07
C PRO A 264 -26.94 1.97 15.41
N HIS A 265 -27.39 1.18 14.43
CA HIS A 265 -28.55 0.29 14.58
C HIS A 265 -28.19 -1.18 14.92
N GLY A 266 -26.90 -1.49 14.99
CA GLY A 266 -26.44 -2.85 15.29
C GLY A 266 -26.60 -3.85 14.15
N GLU A 267 -26.72 -3.37 12.92
CA GLU A 267 -26.75 -4.25 11.74
C GLU A 267 -25.44 -5.04 11.62
N LYS A 268 -25.55 -6.32 11.32
CA LYS A 268 -24.37 -7.17 11.12
C LYS A 268 -23.58 -6.71 9.90
N LYS A 269 -22.31 -6.42 10.13
CA LYS A 269 -21.37 -6.00 9.08
C LYS A 269 -20.10 -6.80 9.12
N ARG A 270 -19.69 -7.31 7.96
CA ARG A 270 -18.42 -8.03 7.81
C ARG A 270 -17.25 -7.06 7.89
N MET A 271 -16.34 -7.30 8.85
CA MET A 271 -15.09 -6.56 9.02
C MET A 271 -13.91 -7.38 8.51
N PRO A 272 -13.07 -6.81 7.61
CA PRO A 272 -11.94 -7.54 7.06
C PRO A 272 -10.78 -7.71 8.05
N SER A 273 -10.79 -7.00 9.16
CA SER A 273 -9.84 -7.10 10.26
C SER A 273 -10.29 -6.30 11.48
N VAL A 274 -9.69 -6.56 12.64
CA VAL A 274 -9.91 -5.75 13.86
C VAL A 274 -9.48 -4.29 13.66
N VAL A 275 -8.41 -4.06 12.93
CA VAL A 275 -7.94 -2.71 12.55
C VAL A 275 -9.00 -1.96 11.73
N SER A 276 -9.58 -2.65 10.76
CA SER A 276 -10.66 -2.09 9.94
C SER A 276 -11.91 -1.81 10.76
N ALA A 277 -12.28 -2.70 11.68
CA ALA A 277 -13.43 -2.51 12.57
C ALA A 277 -13.26 -1.26 13.43
N MET A 278 -12.11 -1.13 14.11
CA MET A 278 -11.79 0.07 14.89
C MET A 278 -11.88 1.34 14.04
N ALA A 279 -11.25 1.33 12.86
CA ALA A 279 -11.22 2.50 11.99
C ALA A 279 -12.60 2.91 11.48
N GLN A 280 -13.46 1.94 11.13
CA GLN A 280 -14.81 2.22 10.66
C GLN A 280 -15.73 2.75 11.77
N VAL A 281 -15.62 2.22 12.99
CA VAL A 281 -16.37 2.74 14.15
C VAL A 281 -15.91 4.16 14.52
N VAL A 282 -14.59 4.39 14.55
CA VAL A 282 -14.05 5.74 14.77
C VAL A 282 -14.52 6.69 13.67
N ARG A 283 -14.44 6.27 12.40
CA ARG A 283 -14.92 7.06 11.27
C ARG A 283 -16.39 7.43 11.42
N PHE A 284 -17.26 6.45 11.71
CA PHE A 284 -18.68 6.69 11.95
C PHE A 284 -18.87 7.81 12.99
N ARG A 285 -18.20 7.73 14.15
CA ARG A 285 -18.35 8.73 15.19
C ARG A 285 -17.82 10.10 14.78
N VAL A 286 -16.69 10.15 14.09
CA VAL A 286 -16.09 11.42 13.64
C VAL A 286 -16.94 12.09 12.55
N GLU A 287 -17.60 11.30 11.68
CA GLU A 287 -18.58 11.79 10.71
C GLU A 287 -19.82 12.36 11.39
N GLU A 288 -20.37 11.69 12.40
CA GLU A 288 -21.48 12.19 13.22
C GLU A 288 -21.14 13.55 13.93
N LEU A 289 -19.89 13.74 14.30
CA LEU A 289 -19.40 15.00 14.84
C LEU A 289 -19.17 16.09 13.79
N GLY A 290 -19.36 15.78 12.49
CA GLY A 290 -19.06 16.70 11.39
C GLY A 290 -17.59 17.09 11.29
N ALA A 291 -16.67 16.24 11.77
CA ALA A 291 -15.26 16.54 11.90
C ALA A 291 -14.37 15.93 10.81
N LEU A 292 -14.95 15.35 9.77
CA LEU A 292 -14.24 14.91 8.56
C LEU A 292 -14.50 15.85 7.38
N SER A 293 -13.52 15.94 6.49
CA SER A 293 -13.60 16.73 5.26
C SER A 293 -13.09 15.94 4.07
N ASP A 294 -13.70 16.16 2.92
CA ASP A 294 -13.22 15.68 1.61
C ASP A 294 -12.14 16.59 1.01
N ALA A 295 -11.71 17.62 1.74
CA ALA A 295 -10.67 18.51 1.30
C ALA A 295 -9.38 17.73 1.02
N LYS A 296 -8.81 17.98 -0.15
CA LYS A 296 -7.51 17.42 -0.57
C LYS A 296 -6.34 18.29 -0.12
N THR A 297 -6.62 19.39 0.56
CA THR A 297 -5.67 20.36 1.09
C THR A 297 -5.83 20.47 2.60
N GLY A 298 -4.74 20.69 3.30
CA GLY A 298 -4.72 20.84 4.74
C GLY A 298 -3.27 20.96 5.24
N PRO A 299 -3.06 21.45 6.47
CA PRO A 299 -1.71 21.70 6.96
C PRO A 299 -0.77 20.50 6.89
N VAL A 300 -1.27 19.30 7.15
CA VAL A 300 -0.49 18.06 7.09
C VAL A 300 -0.46 17.51 5.68
N LEU A 301 -1.61 17.52 4.97
CA LEU A 301 -1.71 17.00 3.60
C LEU A 301 -0.78 17.78 2.65
N ASP A 302 -0.74 19.10 2.77
CA ASP A 302 0.09 19.97 1.92
C ASP A 302 1.58 19.82 2.22
N ALA A 303 1.92 19.32 3.41
CA ALA A 303 3.29 19.02 3.82
C ALA A 303 3.78 17.63 3.40
N MET A 304 2.96 16.82 2.74
CA MET A 304 3.35 15.50 2.24
C MET A 304 3.99 15.60 0.86
N PHE A 305 5.11 14.92 0.66
CA PHE A 305 5.69 14.78 -0.68
C PHE A 305 4.92 13.80 -1.58
N SER A 306 4.10 12.93 -1.00
CA SER A 306 3.23 12.03 -1.76
C SER A 306 2.07 11.50 -0.91
N LEU A 307 0.84 11.67 -1.40
CA LEU A 307 -0.37 11.10 -0.76
C LEU A 307 -0.43 9.58 -0.97
N LYS A 308 0.01 9.09 -2.11
CA LYS A 308 0.09 7.67 -2.43
C LYS A 308 1.49 7.15 -2.16
N GLU A 309 1.59 5.87 -1.79
CA GLU A 309 2.90 5.24 -1.69
C GLU A 309 3.58 5.25 -3.07
N PRO A 310 4.78 5.83 -3.18
CA PRO A 310 5.56 5.76 -4.41
C PRO A 310 5.80 4.31 -4.81
N LYS A 311 5.50 3.98 -6.07
CA LYS A 311 5.65 2.63 -6.58
C LYS A 311 7.11 2.34 -6.88
N THR A 312 7.57 1.17 -6.46
CA THR A 312 8.82 0.60 -6.97
C THR A 312 8.62 0.16 -8.41
N GLY A 313 9.57 0.48 -9.28
CA GLY A 313 9.60 -0.06 -10.64
C GLY A 313 9.93 -1.55 -10.64
N THR A 314 9.92 -2.13 -11.84
CA THR A 314 10.25 -3.56 -12.05
C THR A 314 11.67 -3.93 -11.64
N ASP A 315 12.55 -2.95 -11.63
CA ASP A 315 13.96 -3.13 -11.25
C ASP A 315 14.18 -3.19 -9.73
N GLY A 316 13.11 -2.99 -8.92
CA GLY A 316 13.18 -2.96 -7.47
C GLY A 316 13.84 -1.68 -6.91
N THR A 317 13.89 -1.60 -5.61
CA THR A 317 14.61 -0.56 -4.87
C THR A 317 15.20 -1.13 -3.60
N MET A 318 16.25 -0.49 -3.10
CA MET A 318 16.84 -0.87 -1.82
C MET A 318 15.88 -0.57 -0.67
N SER A 319 15.85 -1.51 0.28
CA SER A 319 15.15 -1.36 1.56
C SER A 319 16.12 -1.69 2.69
N TRP A 320 16.03 -0.95 3.78
CA TRP A 320 16.70 -1.31 5.01
C TRP A 320 15.85 -2.32 5.77
N THR A 321 16.46 -3.43 6.20
CA THR A 321 15.76 -4.50 6.93
C THR A 321 16.48 -4.86 8.21
N VAL A 322 15.70 -5.27 9.22
CA VAL A 322 16.23 -5.72 10.51
C VAL A 322 15.31 -6.77 11.13
N ASP A 323 15.90 -7.79 11.75
CA ASP A 323 15.17 -8.82 12.49
C ASP A 323 14.73 -8.29 13.85
N VAL A 324 13.50 -8.59 14.22
CA VAL A 324 12.90 -8.25 15.51
C VAL A 324 12.44 -9.52 16.18
N LYS A 325 12.94 -9.77 17.38
CA LYS A 325 12.57 -10.93 18.18
C LYS A 325 12.20 -10.51 19.59
N ASN A 326 11.00 -10.84 20.02
CA ASN A 326 10.55 -10.69 21.40
C ASN A 326 10.23 -12.09 21.99
N PRO A 327 11.13 -12.66 22.79
CA PRO A 327 10.93 -13.98 23.35
C PRO A 327 9.81 -14.04 24.41
N ALA A 328 9.42 -12.90 25.00
CA ALA A 328 8.35 -12.87 26.00
C ALA A 328 6.97 -13.08 25.35
N THR A 329 6.80 -12.69 24.10
CA THR A 329 5.53 -12.77 23.36
C THR A 329 5.57 -13.73 22.18
N GLY A 330 6.74 -14.27 21.84
CA GLY A 330 6.95 -15.14 20.69
C GLY A 330 7.01 -14.41 19.34
N ASP A 331 7.08 -13.08 19.35
CA ASP A 331 7.21 -12.32 18.09
C ASP A 331 8.57 -12.59 17.44
N ASP A 332 8.56 -12.94 16.15
CA ASP A 332 9.77 -13.20 15.36
C ASP A 332 9.52 -12.79 13.90
N PHE A 333 10.01 -11.61 13.52
CA PHE A 333 9.68 -11.01 12.22
C PHE A 333 10.75 -10.06 11.72
N VAL A 334 10.67 -9.72 10.45
CA VAL A 334 11.51 -8.71 9.79
C VAL A 334 10.74 -7.38 9.73
N LEU A 335 11.36 -6.31 10.20
CA LEU A 335 10.98 -4.93 9.92
C LEU A 335 11.71 -4.47 8.67
N GLY A 336 10.99 -3.99 7.66
CA GLY A 336 11.55 -3.38 6.46
C GLY A 336 11.12 -1.92 6.31
N LEU A 337 12.09 -1.07 5.93
CA LEU A 337 11.86 0.33 5.61
C LEU A 337 12.24 0.57 4.14
N LYS A 338 11.27 1.00 3.34
CA LYS A 338 11.53 1.50 1.98
C LYS A 338 12.03 2.92 2.05
N GLU A 339 13.04 3.22 1.26
CA GLU A 339 13.72 4.51 1.27
C GLU A 339 13.60 5.24 -0.06
N ILE A 340 13.62 6.55 0.00
CA ILE A 340 13.49 7.44 -1.15
C ILE A 340 14.56 8.53 -1.06
N THR A 341 15.05 8.98 -2.22
CA THR A 341 15.99 10.09 -2.31
C THR A 341 15.25 11.35 -2.74
N LEU A 342 15.38 12.40 -1.94
CA LEU A 342 14.81 13.72 -2.21
C LEU A 342 15.69 14.51 -3.21
N PRO A 343 15.19 15.63 -3.78
CA PRO A 343 15.95 16.45 -4.74
C PRO A 343 17.24 17.02 -4.19
N ASP A 344 17.34 17.24 -2.89
CA ASP A 344 18.57 17.68 -2.18
C ASP A 344 19.59 16.55 -1.96
N GLY A 345 19.28 15.35 -2.43
CA GLY A 345 20.10 14.14 -2.25
C GLY A 345 19.92 13.43 -0.92
N LEU A 346 19.09 13.95 -0.01
CA LEU A 346 18.81 13.30 1.27
C LEU A 346 17.98 12.04 1.07
N THR A 347 18.44 10.94 1.64
CA THR A 347 17.68 9.68 1.67
C THR A 347 16.88 9.59 2.96
N ARG A 348 15.60 9.19 2.85
CA ARG A 348 14.74 9.00 4.02
C ARG A 348 13.78 7.82 3.84
N PRO A 349 13.35 7.17 4.93
CA PRO A 349 12.26 6.20 4.89
C PRO A 349 10.94 6.88 4.48
N TYR A 350 10.10 6.17 3.70
CA TYR A 350 8.79 6.64 3.27
C TYR A 350 7.67 5.62 3.47
N SER A 351 8.02 4.37 3.71
CA SER A 351 7.08 3.28 3.96
C SER A 351 7.75 2.18 4.77
N MET A 352 6.95 1.47 5.55
CA MET A 352 7.40 0.32 6.34
C MET A 352 6.50 -0.89 6.12
N TRP A 353 7.07 -2.07 6.34
CA TRP A 353 6.38 -3.35 6.27
C TRP A 353 6.95 -4.34 7.28
N LEU A 354 6.16 -5.34 7.63
CA LEU A 354 6.55 -6.44 8.51
C LEU A 354 6.34 -7.78 7.79
N SER A 355 7.16 -8.77 8.11
CA SER A 355 7.04 -10.13 7.56
C SER A 355 7.50 -11.16 8.59
N GLY A 356 6.64 -12.09 8.96
CA GLY A 356 6.88 -13.10 9.99
C GLY A 356 5.75 -13.16 11.01
N ASP A 357 6.07 -13.57 12.23
CA ASP A 357 5.13 -13.69 13.33
C ASP A 357 5.12 -12.41 14.19
N TYR A 358 4.08 -11.60 14.01
CA TYR A 358 3.87 -10.34 14.71
C TYR A 358 2.38 -10.11 15.01
N PRO A 359 2.04 -9.26 15.99
CA PRO A 359 0.64 -8.88 16.26
C PRO A 359 -0.01 -8.23 15.04
N ARG A 360 -1.07 -8.81 14.49
CA ARG A 360 -1.71 -8.36 13.23
C ARG A 360 -2.22 -6.91 13.26
N ALA A 361 -2.53 -6.37 14.44
CA ALA A 361 -2.87 -4.95 14.56
C ALA A 361 -1.72 -4.00 14.15
N LEU A 362 -0.48 -4.49 14.13
CA LEU A 362 0.67 -3.71 13.66
C LEU A 362 0.61 -3.42 12.15
N ASP A 363 -0.14 -4.17 11.34
CA ASP A 363 -0.37 -3.82 9.93
C ASP A 363 -1.02 -2.44 9.79
N GLY A 364 -1.96 -2.13 10.67
CA GLY A 364 -2.55 -0.80 10.73
C GLY A 364 -1.54 0.27 11.12
N LEU A 365 -0.71 -0.01 12.14
CA LEU A 365 0.34 0.91 12.57
C LEU A 365 1.35 1.17 11.45
N CYS A 366 1.78 0.12 10.72
CA CYS A 366 2.65 0.25 9.55
C CYS A 366 2.08 1.18 8.49
N LYS A 367 0.79 1.02 8.16
CA LYS A 367 0.12 1.86 7.16
C LYS A 367 0.07 3.33 7.57
N ILE A 368 -0.30 3.63 8.82
CA ILE A 368 -0.39 5.03 9.24
C ILE A 368 0.97 5.67 9.48
N LEU A 369 1.96 4.93 9.99
CA LEU A 369 3.33 5.45 10.10
C LEU A 369 3.97 5.66 8.71
N SER A 370 3.66 4.83 7.72
CA SER A 370 4.08 5.05 6.33
C SER A 370 3.52 6.34 5.74
N LEU A 371 2.31 6.76 6.14
CA LEU A 371 1.78 8.08 5.81
C LEU A 371 2.55 9.19 6.53
N ASP A 372 2.83 9.00 7.82
CA ASP A 372 3.59 9.96 8.63
C ASP A 372 5.02 10.17 8.11
N MET A 373 5.68 9.11 7.64
CA MET A 373 7.01 9.17 7.03
C MET A 373 7.06 10.04 5.78
N ARG A 374 5.92 10.24 5.10
CA ARG A 374 5.80 11.06 3.89
C ARG A 374 5.56 12.55 4.15
N VAL A 375 5.33 12.93 5.40
CA VAL A 375 5.31 14.35 5.80
C VAL A 375 6.74 14.88 5.78
N MET A 376 6.98 16.02 5.10
CA MET A 376 8.32 16.56 4.86
C MET A 376 9.06 16.88 6.16
N ASP A 377 8.39 17.51 7.14
CA ASP A 377 9.03 17.86 8.41
C ASP A 377 9.33 16.59 9.24
N PRO A 378 10.60 16.29 9.52
CA PRO A 378 10.97 15.13 10.32
C PRO A 378 10.48 15.21 11.78
N ALA A 379 10.14 16.40 12.28
CA ALA A 379 9.54 16.56 13.61
C ALA A 379 8.19 15.84 13.73
N TRP A 380 7.47 15.67 12.62
CA TRP A 380 6.19 14.96 12.59
C TRP A 380 6.34 13.49 12.95
N ILE A 381 7.18 12.75 12.22
CA ILE A 381 7.44 11.33 12.50
C ILE A 381 8.19 11.14 13.82
N SER A 382 9.14 12.03 14.15
CA SER A 382 9.88 12.04 15.41
C SER A 382 8.94 11.97 16.60
N MET A 383 7.96 12.86 16.64
CA MET A 383 7.02 12.96 17.75
C MET A 383 6.17 11.67 17.88
N LYS A 384 5.73 11.08 16.78
CA LYS A 384 5.01 9.81 16.78
C LYS A 384 5.87 8.68 17.37
N LEU A 385 7.09 8.54 16.87
CA LEU A 385 8.02 7.50 17.32
C LEU A 385 8.37 7.67 18.81
N ARG A 386 8.66 8.87 19.27
CA ARG A 386 8.93 9.16 20.70
C ARG A 386 7.76 8.80 21.62
N LYS A 387 6.50 8.96 21.16
CA LYS A 387 5.32 8.51 21.91
C LYS A 387 5.13 7.00 21.91
N LEU A 388 5.53 6.32 20.83
CA LEU A 388 5.52 4.86 20.74
C LEU A 388 6.67 4.23 21.52
N LEU A 389 7.81 4.90 21.63
CA LEU A 389 8.98 4.43 22.37
C LEU A 389 8.68 4.07 23.83
N VAL A 390 7.73 4.74 24.44
CA VAL A 390 7.29 4.50 25.83
C VAL A 390 5.96 3.75 25.91
N PHE A 391 5.59 3.03 24.87
CA PHE A 391 4.33 2.27 24.84
C PHE A 391 4.53 0.91 25.50
N PRO A 392 3.87 0.63 26.66
CA PRO A 392 3.95 -0.67 27.30
C PRO A 392 2.91 -1.63 26.73
N GLU A 393 3.23 -2.92 26.74
CA GLU A 393 2.26 -4.00 26.54
C GLU A 393 2.29 -4.92 27.78
N PRO A 394 1.14 -5.40 28.28
CA PRO A 394 1.12 -6.38 29.35
C PRO A 394 1.94 -7.63 28.98
N LEU A 395 2.87 -8.03 29.84
CA LEU A 395 3.74 -9.18 29.63
C LEU A 395 4.58 -9.12 28.33
N GLY A 396 4.75 -7.93 27.75
CA GLY A 396 5.44 -7.72 26.48
C GLY A 396 6.87 -7.17 26.64
N ASP A 397 7.33 -6.95 27.84
CA ASP A 397 8.68 -6.42 28.10
C ASP A 397 9.76 -7.50 27.90
N PHE A 398 10.90 -7.09 27.31
CA PHE A 398 11.97 -8.00 26.98
C PHE A 398 13.31 -7.28 26.87
N MET A 399 14.38 -8.08 27.06
CA MET A 399 15.75 -7.59 26.88
C MET A 399 16.18 -7.71 25.42
N ALA A 400 16.63 -6.61 24.83
CA ALA A 400 17.24 -6.60 23.51
C ALA A 400 18.36 -5.55 23.41
N TYR A 401 19.23 -5.72 22.40
CA TYR A 401 20.28 -4.73 22.14
C TYR A 401 19.71 -3.39 21.73
N THR A 402 20.26 -2.32 22.29
CA THR A 402 19.98 -0.98 21.79
C THR A 402 20.58 -0.84 20.40
N PRO A 403 19.79 -0.46 19.39
CA PRO A 403 20.28 -0.27 18.03
C PRO A 403 21.52 0.63 17.98
N GLY A 404 22.51 0.22 17.20
CA GLY A 404 23.80 0.91 17.13
C GLY A 404 24.72 0.74 18.33
N SER A 405 24.37 -0.12 19.30
CA SER A 405 25.13 -0.32 20.53
C SER A 405 25.23 -1.82 20.87
N ARG A 406 26.27 -2.18 21.65
CA ARG A 406 26.40 -3.50 22.25
C ARG A 406 25.76 -3.60 23.65
N LYS A 407 25.03 -2.57 24.09
CA LYS A 407 24.35 -2.56 25.37
C LYS A 407 22.95 -3.16 25.21
N GLN A 408 22.56 -4.03 26.12
CA GLN A 408 21.19 -4.51 26.24
C GLN A 408 20.42 -3.61 27.21
N GLN A 409 19.13 -3.42 26.92
CA GLN A 409 18.20 -2.76 27.83
C GLN A 409 16.85 -3.44 27.77
N ASN A 410 16.02 -3.20 28.79
CA ASN A 410 14.64 -3.67 28.81
C ASN A 410 13.75 -2.74 27.97
N TRP A 411 13.02 -3.34 27.02
CA TRP A 411 12.05 -2.66 26.17
C TRP A 411 10.65 -2.99 26.65
N PRO A 412 9.75 -1.98 26.84
CA PRO A 412 8.43 -2.21 27.41
C PRO A 412 7.46 -2.91 26.49
N SER A 413 7.77 -3.06 25.20
CA SER A 413 6.98 -3.80 24.21
C SER A 413 7.71 -3.95 22.88
N THR A 414 7.21 -4.84 22.02
CA THR A 414 7.62 -4.96 20.62
C THR A 414 7.44 -3.65 19.87
N VAL A 415 6.34 -2.92 20.11
CA VAL A 415 6.07 -1.60 19.50
C VAL A 415 7.14 -0.59 19.87
N SER A 416 7.54 -0.55 21.13
CA SER A 416 8.61 0.35 21.61
C SER A 416 9.93 0.05 20.91
N TYR A 417 10.27 -1.21 20.79
CA TYR A 417 11.52 -1.61 20.12
C TYR A 417 11.50 -1.29 18.63
N VAL A 418 10.39 -1.55 17.92
CA VAL A 418 10.20 -1.16 16.53
C VAL A 418 10.34 0.36 16.36
N ALA A 419 9.72 1.15 17.24
CA ALA A 419 9.86 2.61 17.20
C ALA A 419 11.34 3.04 17.35
N ARG A 420 12.09 2.39 18.24
CA ARG A 420 13.51 2.67 18.42
C ARG A 420 14.34 2.31 17.19
N LEU A 421 14.07 1.17 16.55
CA LEU A 421 14.74 0.75 15.32
C LEU A 421 14.52 1.75 14.19
N ILE A 422 13.29 2.22 14.03
CA ILE A 422 12.96 3.26 13.03
C ILE A 422 13.71 4.56 13.35
N MET A 423 13.70 5.02 14.60
CA MET A 423 14.45 6.22 15.03
C MET A 423 15.94 6.09 14.73
N HIS A 424 16.54 4.93 15.04
CA HIS A 424 17.93 4.65 14.75
C HIS A 424 18.23 4.74 13.25
N ARG A 425 17.33 4.19 12.39
CA ARG A 425 17.52 4.33 10.94
C ARG A 425 17.48 5.78 10.47
N TYR A 426 16.58 6.60 11.01
CA TYR A 426 16.55 8.03 10.74
C TYR A 426 17.81 8.75 11.23
N ALA A 427 18.38 8.31 12.36
CA ALA A 427 19.65 8.84 12.88
C ALA A 427 20.84 8.47 11.98
N MET A 428 20.91 7.22 11.51
CA MET A 428 21.92 6.79 10.54
C MET A 428 21.89 7.60 9.24
N LEU A 429 20.73 8.09 8.86
CA LEU A 429 20.52 8.91 7.65
C LEU A 429 20.72 10.42 7.91
N GLY A 430 21.07 10.81 9.13
CA GLY A 430 21.35 12.21 9.47
C GLY A 430 20.09 13.10 9.52
N ILE A 431 18.91 12.53 9.75
CA ILE A 431 17.63 13.25 9.81
C ILE A 431 17.23 13.54 11.26
N LEU A 432 17.38 12.55 12.14
CA LEU A 432 17.16 12.66 13.57
C LEU A 432 18.48 12.41 14.32
N ASN A 433 18.54 12.78 15.58
CA ASN A 433 19.55 12.25 16.48
C ASN A 433 19.08 10.93 17.14
N GLU A 434 19.93 10.27 17.90
CA GLU A 434 19.57 9.00 18.56
C GLU A 434 18.46 9.14 19.62
N ASP A 435 18.20 10.34 20.12
CA ASP A 435 17.08 10.64 21.03
C ASP A 435 15.78 10.90 20.25
N GLY A 436 15.85 10.83 18.92
CA GLY A 436 14.72 11.04 18.01
C GLY A 436 14.38 12.51 17.79
N MET A 437 15.28 13.44 18.11
CA MET A 437 15.06 14.87 17.84
C MET A 437 15.54 15.20 16.42
N PRO A 438 14.78 16.01 15.65
CA PRO A 438 15.21 16.47 14.34
C PRO A 438 16.51 17.24 14.39
N LEU A 439 17.44 16.95 13.46
CA LEU A 439 18.66 17.73 13.30
C LEU A 439 18.42 19.06 12.59
N GLN A 440 17.38 19.11 11.75
CA GLN A 440 16.89 20.32 11.11
C GLN A 440 15.39 20.44 11.37
N THR A 441 14.93 21.59 11.85
CA THR A 441 13.51 21.88 12.04
C THR A 441 13.00 22.70 10.86
N MET A 442 11.84 22.29 10.33
CA MET A 442 11.18 23.01 9.23
C MET A 442 10.02 23.88 9.70
N GLY A 443 9.81 23.96 11.02
CA GLY A 443 8.82 24.86 11.64
C GLY A 443 7.36 24.44 11.53
N ILE A 444 7.08 23.21 11.06
CA ILE A 444 5.69 22.68 11.02
C ILE A 444 5.16 22.42 12.43
N LEU A 445 6.01 22.14 13.38
CA LEU A 445 5.67 21.87 14.77
C LEU A 445 6.40 22.84 15.69
N ASP A 446 5.75 23.94 16.04
CA ASP A 446 6.07 24.63 17.27
C ASP A 446 5.53 23.80 18.44
N THR A 447 6.38 23.00 19.04
CA THR A 447 6.10 22.45 20.34
C THR A 447 6.35 23.55 21.35
N PRO A 448 5.34 24.11 22.04
CA PRO A 448 5.63 24.81 23.26
C PRO A 448 6.22 23.76 24.19
N GLU A 449 7.49 23.86 24.45
CA GLU A 449 8.10 23.25 25.61
C GLU A 449 7.34 23.80 26.83
N ARG A 450 6.48 22.94 27.44
CA ARG A 450 6.26 22.82 28.87
C ARG A 450 5.11 21.91 29.23
#